data_c4fad8f436c4b6f0e1d44f92e14585ab
#
_entry.id   c4fad8f436c4b6f0e1d44f92e14585ab
#
_cell.length_a   1.000
_cell.length_b   1.000
_cell.length_c   1.000
_cell.angle_alpha   90.00
_cell.angle_beta   90.00
_cell.angle_gamma   90.00
#
_symmetry.space_group_name_H-M   'P 1'
#
loop_
_entity.id
_entity.type
_entity.pdbx_description
1 polymer ?
#
loop_
_entity_poly.entity_id
_entity_poly.type
_entity_poly.pdbx_seq_one_letter_code
_entity_poly.pdbx_strand_id
1 'polypeptide(L)'
;SVLLWDALIMMLIGMALFKWSILDASKSTTLYIKLMIIGFGTGLLINSWEVLLAARSGFQLLETFPYLHWTYHLGRLGMAFGWLGLILYVCQKSYWSRTRHALAAVGRMALSNYLMHSVFALVLFTGAGFALVGQLERWMLYPIVATIWVIQLVLSPWWLSRHQFGPCEWLWRGLSYGHLPDLRRAS
;
A
#
# COMPACT_ATOMS: atom_id res chain seq x y z
N SER A 1 -14.78 15.08 -11.94
CA SER A 1 -14.45 13.66 -11.95
C SER A 1 -14.50 13.10 -10.53
N VAL A 2 -15.26 12.04 -10.34
CA VAL A 2 -15.50 11.39 -9.03
C VAL A 2 -14.18 10.93 -8.38
N LEU A 3 -13.20 10.50 -9.19
CA LEU A 3 -11.89 10.04 -8.72
C LEU A 3 -11.08 11.11 -7.97
N LEU A 4 -11.18 12.39 -8.37
CA LEU A 4 -10.48 13.47 -7.68
C LEU A 4 -11.08 13.73 -6.30
N TRP A 5 -12.40 13.70 -6.18
CA TRP A 5 -13.08 13.88 -4.90
C TRP A 5 -12.76 12.74 -3.93
N ASP A 6 -12.73 11.51 -4.44
CA ASP A 6 -12.36 10.34 -3.65
C ASP A 6 -10.92 10.45 -3.12
N ALA A 7 -9.96 10.82 -3.98
CA ALA A 7 -8.57 11.04 -3.57
C ALA A 7 -8.45 12.15 -2.52
N LEU A 8 -9.17 13.29 -2.70
CA LEU A 8 -9.17 14.39 -1.74
C LEU A 8 -9.73 13.96 -0.38
N ILE A 9 -10.84 13.22 -0.35
CA ILE A 9 -11.43 12.72 0.90
C ILE A 9 -10.43 11.83 1.64
N MET A 10 -9.76 10.91 0.93
CA MET A 10 -8.76 10.03 1.54
C MET A 10 -7.55 10.80 2.07
N MET A 11 -7.09 11.82 1.35
CA MET A 11 -6.02 12.71 1.82
C MET A 11 -6.42 13.48 3.09
N LEU A 12 -7.64 14.03 3.11
CA LEU A 12 -8.17 14.74 4.29
C LEU A 12 -8.29 13.83 5.51
N ILE A 13 -8.79 12.60 5.32
CA ILE A 13 -8.85 11.59 6.38
C ILE A 13 -7.43 11.29 6.90
N GLY A 14 -6.46 11.06 6.01
CA GLY A 14 -5.08 10.83 6.38
C GLY A 14 -4.48 11.98 7.19
N MET A 15 -4.70 13.22 6.77
CA MET A 15 -4.26 14.42 7.50
C MET A 15 -4.93 14.55 8.87
N ALA A 16 -6.22 14.26 8.97
CA ALA A 16 -6.94 14.28 10.25
C ALA A 16 -6.39 13.23 11.22
N LEU A 17 -6.16 12.00 10.76
CA LEU A 17 -5.57 10.93 11.56
C LEU A 17 -4.15 11.28 12.04
N PHE A 18 -3.36 11.92 11.19
CA PHE A 18 -2.04 12.43 11.56
C PHE A 18 -2.14 13.53 12.63
N LYS A 19 -3.00 14.53 12.41
CA LYS A 19 -3.22 15.64 13.37
C LYS A 19 -3.69 15.14 14.74
N TRP A 20 -4.48 14.08 14.78
CA TRP A 20 -4.95 13.47 16.03
C TRP A 20 -3.91 12.53 16.67
N SER A 21 -2.71 12.44 16.11
CA SER A 21 -1.63 11.54 16.56
C SER A 21 -2.08 10.08 16.67
N ILE A 22 -2.95 9.65 15.77
CA ILE A 22 -3.37 8.25 15.68
C ILE A 22 -2.29 7.43 14.96
N LEU A 23 -1.66 8.02 13.93
CA LEU A 23 -0.67 7.35 13.09
C LEU A 23 0.68 7.13 13.79
N ASP A 24 0.96 7.86 14.87
CA ASP A 24 2.24 7.77 15.60
C ASP A 24 2.32 6.57 16.56
N ALA A 25 1.32 5.69 16.55
CA ALA A 25 1.17 4.57 17.47
C ALA A 25 1.24 4.98 18.97
N SER A 26 0.94 6.25 19.29
CA SER A 26 1.03 6.84 20.65
C SER A 26 -0.25 6.67 21.47
N LYS A 27 -1.37 6.32 20.84
CA LYS A 27 -2.66 6.14 21.51
C LYS A 27 -2.77 4.80 22.22
N SER A 28 -3.85 4.63 22.99
CA SER A 28 -4.07 3.40 23.74
C SER A 28 -4.19 2.17 22.83
N THR A 29 -3.65 1.05 23.27
CA THR A 29 -3.77 -0.25 22.58
C THR A 29 -5.23 -0.62 22.29
N THR A 30 -6.14 -0.26 23.22
CA THR A 30 -7.56 -0.50 23.09
C THR A 30 -8.17 0.23 21.89
N LEU A 31 -7.69 1.44 21.56
CA LEU A 31 -8.15 2.18 20.38
C LEU A 31 -7.81 1.40 19.09
N TYR A 32 -6.58 0.90 18.99
CA TYR A 32 -6.13 0.17 17.80
C TYR A 32 -6.84 -1.17 17.64
N ILE A 33 -7.11 -1.87 18.74
CA ILE A 33 -7.92 -3.09 18.71
C ILE A 33 -9.37 -2.78 18.27
N LYS A 34 -9.97 -1.70 18.77
CA LYS A 34 -11.31 -1.27 18.35
C LYS A 34 -11.34 -0.92 16.86
N LEU A 35 -10.35 -0.14 16.37
CA LEU A 35 -10.23 0.17 14.95
C LEU A 35 -10.11 -1.11 14.09
N MET A 36 -9.30 -2.07 14.55
CA MET A 36 -9.12 -3.35 13.86
C MET A 36 -10.43 -4.15 13.80
N ILE A 37 -11.10 -4.35 14.95
CA ILE A 37 -12.31 -5.18 15.03
C ILE A 37 -13.47 -4.51 14.28
N ILE A 38 -13.71 -3.23 14.52
CA ILE A 38 -14.80 -2.50 13.87
C ILE A 38 -14.50 -2.35 12.37
N GLY A 39 -13.26 -2.00 12.02
CA GLY A 39 -12.86 -1.83 10.62
C GLY A 39 -12.99 -3.11 9.81
N PHE A 40 -12.40 -4.22 10.26
CA PHE A 40 -12.55 -5.51 9.57
C PHE A 40 -13.99 -6.03 9.65
N GLY A 41 -14.67 -5.88 10.78
CA GLY A 41 -16.06 -6.31 10.92
C GLY A 41 -16.97 -5.62 9.92
N THR A 42 -16.96 -4.30 9.87
CA THR A 42 -17.78 -3.53 8.92
C THR A 42 -17.33 -3.74 7.46
N GLY A 43 -16.02 -3.73 7.21
CA GLY A 43 -15.48 -3.92 5.87
C GLY A 43 -15.78 -5.30 5.31
N LEU A 44 -15.57 -6.38 6.06
CA LEU A 44 -15.89 -7.74 5.63
C LEU A 44 -17.39 -7.97 5.43
N LEU A 45 -18.23 -7.45 6.34
CA LEU A 45 -19.68 -7.58 6.21
C LEU A 45 -20.20 -6.92 4.92
N ILE A 46 -19.76 -5.68 4.66
CA ILE A 46 -20.18 -4.94 3.48
C ILE A 46 -19.65 -5.61 2.20
N ASN A 47 -18.36 -5.93 2.15
CA ASN A 47 -17.77 -6.56 0.97
C ASN A 47 -18.34 -7.96 0.71
N SER A 48 -18.63 -8.75 1.75
CA SER A 48 -19.28 -10.06 1.60
C SER A 48 -20.70 -9.90 1.06
N TRP A 49 -21.43 -8.90 1.52
CA TRP A 49 -22.76 -8.57 1.00
C TRP A 49 -22.71 -8.18 -0.48
N GLU A 50 -21.75 -7.34 -0.89
CA GLU A 50 -21.53 -6.96 -2.29
C GLU A 50 -21.22 -8.17 -3.18
N VAL A 51 -20.33 -9.06 -2.72
CA VAL A 51 -19.99 -10.29 -3.44
C VAL A 51 -21.21 -11.20 -3.61
N LEU A 52 -22.03 -11.34 -2.55
CA LEU A 52 -23.25 -12.16 -2.60
C LEU A 52 -24.27 -11.57 -3.59
N LEU A 53 -24.43 -10.24 -3.60
CA LEU A 53 -25.31 -9.57 -4.59
C LEU A 53 -24.80 -9.76 -6.01
N ALA A 54 -23.51 -9.55 -6.24
CA ALA A 54 -22.89 -9.74 -7.55
C ALA A 54 -22.99 -11.19 -8.03
N ALA A 55 -22.86 -12.16 -7.14
CA ALA A 55 -23.01 -13.57 -7.46
C ALA A 55 -24.48 -13.92 -7.84
N ARG A 56 -25.46 -13.31 -7.14
CA ARG A 56 -26.90 -13.52 -7.46
C ARG A 56 -27.31 -12.91 -8.80
N SER A 57 -26.70 -11.79 -9.20
CA SER A 57 -26.94 -11.16 -10.52
C SER A 57 -26.10 -11.78 -11.65
N GLY A 58 -25.38 -12.89 -11.39
CA GLY A 58 -24.50 -13.51 -12.38
C GLY A 58 -23.34 -12.62 -12.82
N PHE A 59 -22.90 -11.69 -11.95
CA PHE A 59 -21.86 -10.69 -12.21
C PHE A 59 -22.19 -9.74 -13.37
N GLN A 60 -23.48 -9.48 -13.63
CA GLN A 60 -23.90 -8.50 -14.64
C GLN A 60 -23.63 -7.09 -14.11
N LEU A 61 -22.72 -6.37 -14.79
CA LEU A 61 -22.27 -5.04 -14.40
C LEU A 61 -23.41 -4.01 -14.29
N LEU A 62 -24.37 -4.04 -15.21
CA LEU A 62 -25.48 -3.08 -15.25
C LEU A 62 -26.43 -3.20 -14.04
N GLU A 63 -26.63 -4.41 -13.54
CA GLU A 63 -27.49 -4.64 -12.38
C GLU A 63 -26.77 -4.40 -11.05
N THR A 64 -25.46 -4.62 -11.02
CA THR A 64 -24.64 -4.54 -9.80
C THR A 64 -24.11 -3.12 -9.55
N PHE A 65 -23.95 -2.31 -10.60
CA PHE A 65 -23.33 -0.98 -10.54
C PHE A 65 -24.01 0.02 -9.59
N PRO A 66 -25.34 0.12 -9.49
CA PRO A 66 -26.00 1.07 -8.59
C PRO A 66 -25.72 0.76 -7.11
N TYR A 67 -25.64 -0.51 -6.73
CA TYR A 67 -25.39 -0.94 -5.34
C TYR A 67 -23.92 -0.81 -4.97
N LEU A 68 -23.00 -1.19 -5.86
CA LEU A 68 -21.56 -1.06 -5.68
C LEU A 68 -21.10 0.39 -5.47
N HIS A 69 -21.81 1.36 -6.04
CA HIS A 69 -21.37 2.75 -5.97
C HIS A 69 -21.46 3.36 -4.57
N TRP A 70 -22.44 2.97 -3.77
CA TRP A 70 -22.66 3.52 -2.42
C TRP A 70 -21.94 2.71 -1.34
N THR A 71 -21.99 1.40 -1.41
CA THR A 71 -21.43 0.51 -0.39
C THR A 71 -19.92 0.33 -0.54
N TYR A 72 -19.39 0.41 -1.76
CA TYR A 72 -17.96 0.26 -2.07
C TYR A 72 -17.06 1.17 -1.21
N HIS A 73 -17.41 2.45 -1.07
CA HIS A 73 -16.60 3.38 -0.28
C HIS A 73 -16.60 3.03 1.21
N LEU A 74 -17.73 2.58 1.74
CA LEU A 74 -17.86 2.16 3.15
C LEU A 74 -17.09 0.87 3.42
N GLY A 75 -17.23 -0.12 2.56
CA GLY A 75 -16.49 -1.39 2.66
C GLY A 75 -14.98 -1.16 2.60
N ARG A 76 -14.51 -0.34 1.65
CA ARG A 76 -13.11 0.03 1.48
C ARG A 76 -12.56 0.78 2.69
N LEU A 77 -13.29 1.78 3.21
CA LEU A 77 -12.90 2.52 4.42
C LEU A 77 -12.83 1.60 5.63
N GLY A 78 -13.81 0.72 5.81
CA GLY A 78 -13.80 -0.28 6.87
C GLY A 78 -12.53 -1.12 6.83
N MET A 79 -12.21 -1.71 5.67
CA MET A 79 -10.99 -2.48 5.49
C MET A 79 -9.73 -1.64 5.73
N ALA A 80 -9.68 -0.40 5.26
CA ALA A 80 -8.53 0.49 5.46
C ALA A 80 -8.30 0.78 6.96
N PHE A 81 -9.35 1.08 7.72
CA PHE A 81 -9.25 1.27 9.18
C PHE A 81 -8.91 -0.02 9.91
N GLY A 82 -9.40 -1.17 9.44
CA GLY A 82 -9.02 -2.48 9.97
C GLY A 82 -7.53 -2.75 9.84
N TRP A 83 -6.97 -2.57 8.66
CA TRP A 83 -5.53 -2.70 8.40
C TRP A 83 -4.71 -1.65 9.15
N LEU A 84 -5.17 -0.40 9.21
CA LEU A 84 -4.52 0.65 9.99
C LEU A 84 -4.43 0.25 11.47
N GLY A 85 -5.54 -0.18 12.07
CA GLY A 85 -5.56 -0.65 13.45
C GLY A 85 -4.60 -1.81 13.70
N LEU A 86 -4.57 -2.80 12.81
CA LEU A 86 -3.66 -3.96 12.90
C LEU A 86 -2.19 -3.53 12.83
N ILE A 87 -1.83 -2.71 11.84
CA ILE A 87 -0.45 -2.26 11.65
C ILE A 87 0.03 -1.45 12.86
N LEU A 88 -0.78 -0.50 13.34
CA LEU A 88 -0.44 0.33 14.49
C LEU A 88 -0.35 -0.49 15.78
N TYR A 89 -1.22 -1.47 15.97
CA TYR A 89 -1.14 -2.42 17.08
C TYR A 89 0.18 -3.21 17.07
N VAL A 90 0.55 -3.78 15.91
CA VAL A 90 1.83 -4.51 15.75
C VAL A 90 3.02 -3.58 15.98
N CYS A 91 2.94 -2.34 15.50
CA CYS A 91 3.98 -1.33 15.72
C CYS A 91 4.15 -1.00 17.20
N GLN A 92 3.06 -0.83 17.93
CA GLN A 92 3.06 -0.50 19.35
C GLN A 92 3.65 -1.63 20.21
N LYS A 93 3.33 -2.88 19.90
CA LYS A 93 3.83 -4.06 20.63
C LYS A 93 5.26 -4.43 20.30
N SER A 94 5.90 -3.73 19.37
CA SER A 94 7.28 -3.98 18.93
C SER A 94 7.55 -5.42 18.44
N TYR A 95 6.50 -6.14 18.05
CA TYR A 95 6.66 -7.45 17.43
C TYR A 95 7.41 -7.34 16.11
N TRP A 96 8.19 -8.39 15.77
CA TRP A 96 8.89 -8.54 14.49
C TRP A 96 9.74 -7.32 14.09
N SER A 97 10.61 -6.88 14.99
CA SER A 97 11.44 -5.67 14.79
C SER A 97 12.23 -5.69 13.46
N ARG A 98 12.77 -6.85 13.06
CA ARG A 98 13.49 -6.99 11.79
C ARG A 98 12.58 -6.78 10.58
N THR A 99 11.42 -7.41 10.57
CA THR A 99 10.43 -7.28 9.47
C THR A 99 9.90 -5.85 9.39
N ARG A 100 9.61 -5.22 10.54
CA ARG A 100 9.20 -3.81 10.60
C ARG A 100 10.26 -2.88 10.05
N HIS A 101 11.53 -3.11 10.41
CA HIS A 101 12.64 -2.31 9.87
C HIS A 101 12.76 -2.46 8.36
N ALA A 102 12.63 -3.68 7.84
CA ALA A 102 12.67 -3.94 6.40
C ALA A 102 11.48 -3.28 5.67
N LEU A 103 10.25 -3.42 6.20
CA LEU A 103 9.06 -2.77 5.64
C LEU A 103 9.15 -1.25 5.71
N ALA A 104 9.65 -0.69 6.81
CA ALA A 104 9.88 0.75 6.92
C ALA A 104 10.93 1.25 5.91
N ALA A 105 11.96 0.45 5.62
CA ALA A 105 12.94 0.78 4.58
C ALA A 105 12.30 0.78 3.19
N VAL A 106 11.46 -0.23 2.87
CA VAL A 106 10.69 -0.27 1.62
C VAL A 106 9.80 0.96 1.49
N GLY A 107 9.09 1.33 2.57
CA GLY A 107 8.22 2.53 2.58
C GLY A 107 9.00 3.84 2.41
N ARG A 108 10.20 3.96 2.97
CA ARG A 108 11.07 5.13 2.78
C ARG A 108 11.60 5.26 1.35
N MET A 109 11.62 4.18 0.59
CA MET A 109 12.01 4.10 -0.82
C MET A 109 10.79 3.83 -1.73
N ALA A 110 9.61 4.34 -1.37
CA ALA A 110 8.36 4.02 -2.04
C ALA A 110 8.38 4.38 -3.54
N LEU A 111 8.89 5.56 -3.91
CA LEU A 111 8.98 6.00 -5.30
C LEU A 111 9.97 5.12 -6.10
N SER A 112 11.15 4.87 -5.53
CA SER A 112 12.16 4.00 -6.16
C SER A 112 11.61 2.58 -6.36
N ASN A 113 10.95 2.03 -5.36
CA ASN A 113 10.34 0.70 -5.43
C ASN A 113 9.18 0.65 -6.43
N TYR A 114 8.37 1.70 -6.51
CA TYR A 114 7.29 1.81 -7.50
C TYR A 114 7.83 1.82 -8.93
N LEU A 115 8.84 2.64 -9.20
CA LEU A 115 9.48 2.68 -10.53
C LEU A 115 10.16 1.35 -10.85
N MET A 116 10.78 0.70 -9.87
CA MET A 116 11.37 -0.62 -10.03
C MET A 116 10.32 -1.67 -10.45
N HIS A 117 9.11 -1.64 -9.87
CA HIS A 117 8.01 -2.50 -10.34
C HIS A 117 7.68 -2.27 -11.81
N SER A 118 7.63 -1.00 -12.25
CA SER A 118 7.37 -0.66 -13.66
C SER A 118 8.48 -1.17 -14.58
N VAL A 119 9.74 -1.06 -14.16
CA VAL A 119 10.88 -1.61 -14.92
C VAL A 119 10.81 -3.13 -14.99
N PHE A 120 10.54 -3.82 -13.88
CA PHE A 120 10.36 -5.28 -13.90
C PHE A 120 9.20 -5.70 -14.80
N ALA A 121 8.06 -5.00 -14.73
CA ALA A 121 6.92 -5.28 -15.59
C ALA A 121 7.27 -5.08 -17.08
N LEU A 122 7.99 -4.01 -17.41
CA LEU A 122 8.43 -3.74 -18.76
C LEU A 122 9.37 -4.85 -19.27
N VAL A 123 10.37 -5.22 -18.49
CA VAL A 123 11.34 -6.26 -18.89
C VAL A 123 10.70 -7.64 -18.99
N LEU A 124 9.84 -8.00 -18.05
CA LEU A 124 9.24 -9.34 -18.03
C LEU A 124 8.14 -9.49 -19.08
N PHE A 125 7.28 -8.47 -19.25
CA PHE A 125 6.05 -8.64 -19.99
C PHE A 125 6.07 -8.04 -21.40
N THR A 126 6.95 -7.07 -21.70
CA THR A 126 6.97 -6.46 -23.04
C THR A 126 7.98 -7.11 -23.96
N GLY A 127 7.86 -6.84 -25.28
CA GLY A 127 8.80 -7.28 -26.31
C GLY A 127 10.20 -6.66 -26.21
N ALA A 128 10.41 -5.70 -25.28
CA ALA A 128 11.74 -5.18 -24.96
C ALA A 128 12.57 -6.13 -24.08
N GLY A 129 11.94 -7.18 -23.52
CA GLY A 129 12.61 -8.17 -22.69
C GLY A 129 12.11 -9.60 -23.01
N PHE A 130 11.50 -10.26 -22.03
CA PHE A 130 11.09 -11.66 -22.14
C PHE A 130 9.76 -11.89 -22.86
N ALA A 131 8.98 -10.85 -23.16
CA ALA A 131 7.68 -10.91 -23.86
C ALA A 131 6.69 -11.95 -23.29
N LEU A 132 6.60 -12.06 -21.96
CA LEU A 132 5.79 -13.08 -21.28
C LEU A 132 4.27 -12.81 -21.30
N VAL A 133 3.82 -11.70 -21.91
CA VAL A 133 2.39 -11.41 -22.07
C VAL A 133 1.70 -12.52 -22.85
N GLY A 134 0.64 -13.08 -22.28
CA GLY A 134 -0.14 -14.16 -22.88
C GLY A 134 0.49 -15.55 -22.80
N GLN A 135 1.73 -15.69 -22.31
CA GLN A 135 2.41 -16.98 -22.16
C GLN A 135 2.29 -17.55 -20.74
N LEU A 136 1.98 -16.70 -19.76
CA LEU A 136 1.91 -17.10 -18.36
C LEU A 136 0.45 -17.31 -17.93
N GLU A 137 0.20 -18.40 -17.22
CA GLU A 137 -1.03 -18.60 -16.49
C GLU A 137 -1.11 -17.65 -15.26
N ARG A 138 -2.33 -17.32 -14.83
CA ARG A 138 -2.54 -16.35 -13.72
C ARG A 138 -1.80 -16.73 -12.45
N TRP A 139 -1.72 -18.00 -12.11
CA TRP A 139 -1.03 -18.45 -10.91
C TRP A 139 0.49 -18.25 -10.95
N MET A 140 1.11 -18.23 -12.16
CA MET A 140 2.54 -17.98 -12.34
C MET A 140 2.94 -16.54 -12.02
N LEU A 141 2.00 -15.62 -11.96
CA LEU A 141 2.26 -14.23 -11.57
C LEU A 141 2.55 -14.10 -10.07
N TYR A 142 1.97 -14.95 -9.21
CA TYR A 142 2.19 -14.89 -7.76
C TYR A 142 3.66 -15.10 -7.34
N PRO A 143 4.37 -16.13 -7.82
CA PRO A 143 5.79 -16.28 -7.52
C PRO A 143 6.65 -15.14 -8.06
N ILE A 144 6.32 -14.56 -9.22
CA ILE A 144 7.02 -13.38 -9.75
C ILE A 144 6.87 -12.20 -8.79
N VAL A 145 5.64 -11.89 -8.37
CA VAL A 145 5.37 -10.82 -7.41
C VAL A 145 6.07 -11.08 -6.07
N ALA A 146 6.00 -12.30 -5.56
CA ALA A 146 6.68 -12.68 -4.31
C ALA A 146 8.20 -12.49 -4.42
N THR A 147 8.80 -12.85 -5.54
CA THR A 147 10.23 -12.66 -5.80
C THR A 147 10.59 -11.17 -5.79
N ILE A 148 9.80 -10.32 -6.45
CA ILE A 148 10.01 -8.86 -6.44
C ILE A 148 9.92 -8.30 -5.01
N TRP A 149 8.96 -8.74 -4.23
CA TRP A 149 8.82 -8.30 -2.82
C TRP A 149 10.01 -8.72 -1.97
N VAL A 150 10.51 -9.96 -2.13
CA VAL A 150 11.72 -10.42 -1.42
C VAL A 150 12.93 -9.57 -1.80
N ILE A 151 13.12 -9.30 -3.08
CA ILE A 151 14.19 -8.42 -3.57
C ILE A 151 14.09 -7.04 -2.90
N GLN A 152 12.91 -6.43 -2.87
CA GLN A 152 12.70 -5.12 -2.25
C GLN A 152 12.95 -5.12 -0.73
N LEU A 153 12.51 -6.17 -0.03
CA LEU A 153 12.72 -6.33 1.41
C LEU A 153 14.20 -6.51 1.78
N VAL A 154 15.02 -6.99 0.88
CA VAL A 154 16.46 -7.15 1.08
C VAL A 154 17.23 -5.91 0.61
N LEU A 155 16.94 -5.42 -0.60
CA LEU A 155 17.67 -4.30 -1.21
C LEU A 155 17.40 -2.98 -0.51
N SER A 156 16.16 -2.71 -0.08
CA SER A 156 15.83 -1.40 0.52
C SER A 156 16.56 -1.15 1.84
N PRO A 157 16.60 -2.08 2.81
CA PRO A 157 17.41 -1.90 4.01
C PRO A 157 18.90 -1.81 3.72
N TRP A 158 19.40 -2.64 2.79
CA TRP A 158 20.81 -2.62 2.38
C TRP A 158 21.22 -1.28 1.77
N TRP A 159 20.38 -0.71 0.89
CA TRP A 159 20.62 0.61 0.31
C TRP A 159 20.61 1.70 1.38
N LEU A 160 19.58 1.74 2.23
CA LEU A 160 19.42 2.75 3.28
C LEU A 160 20.42 2.60 4.44
N SER A 161 21.17 1.50 4.52
CA SER A 161 22.30 1.40 5.46
C SER A 161 23.47 2.29 5.03
N ARG A 162 23.59 2.63 3.75
CA ARG A 162 24.68 3.44 3.16
C ARG A 162 24.21 4.82 2.71
N HIS A 163 22.94 4.98 2.40
CA HIS A 163 22.35 6.19 1.83
C HIS A 163 21.21 6.71 2.69
N GLN A 164 20.94 8.01 2.61
CA GLN A 164 19.85 8.64 3.37
C GLN A 164 18.50 8.48 2.69
N PHE A 165 18.50 8.48 1.37
CA PHE A 165 17.31 8.44 0.53
C PHE A 165 17.42 7.33 -0.53
N GLY A 166 16.29 6.87 -1.04
CA GLY A 166 16.27 6.09 -2.26
C GLY A 166 16.71 6.92 -3.48
N PRO A 167 17.17 6.30 -4.56
CA PRO A 167 17.69 7.04 -5.72
C PRO A 167 16.67 7.98 -6.35
N CYS A 168 15.43 7.55 -6.49
CA CYS A 168 14.37 8.36 -7.09
C CYS A 168 13.85 9.43 -6.11
N GLU A 169 13.77 9.11 -4.80
CA GLU A 169 13.45 10.07 -3.75
C GLU A 169 14.51 11.19 -3.66
N TRP A 170 15.77 10.85 -3.79
CA TRP A 170 16.86 11.82 -3.80
C TRP A 170 16.75 12.78 -4.99
N LEU A 171 16.53 12.21 -6.19
CA LEU A 171 16.34 13.02 -7.41
C LEU A 171 15.12 13.94 -7.28
N TRP A 172 13.99 13.39 -6.82
CA TRP A 172 12.75 14.15 -6.61
C TRP A 172 12.95 15.33 -5.65
N ARG A 173 13.66 15.09 -4.54
CA ARG A 173 13.98 16.15 -3.57
C ARG A 173 14.88 17.21 -4.19
N GLY A 174 15.91 16.81 -4.93
CA GLY A 174 16.79 17.73 -5.65
C GLY A 174 16.03 18.64 -6.61
N LEU A 175 15.11 18.08 -7.37
CA LEU A 175 14.25 18.86 -8.28
C LEU A 175 13.29 19.78 -7.54
N SER A 176 12.74 19.33 -6.40
CA SER A 176 11.77 20.12 -5.64
C SER A 176 12.39 21.28 -4.86
N TYR A 177 13.61 21.10 -4.34
CA TYR A 177 14.29 22.12 -3.53
C TYR A 177 15.32 22.95 -4.31
N GLY A 178 15.55 22.62 -5.58
CA GLY A 178 16.54 23.34 -6.42
C GLY A 178 18.00 23.04 -6.06
N HIS A 179 18.27 22.13 -5.11
CA HIS A 179 19.60 21.65 -4.76
C HIS A 179 19.57 20.17 -4.40
N LEU A 180 20.61 19.45 -4.78
CA LEU A 180 20.72 18.02 -4.46
C LEU A 180 21.21 17.86 -3.02
N PRO A 181 20.43 17.22 -2.12
CA PRO A 181 20.89 16.91 -0.77
C PRO A 181 21.99 15.84 -0.79
N ASP A 182 22.79 15.76 0.27
CA ASP A 182 23.78 14.70 0.40
C ASP A 182 23.14 13.32 0.39
N LEU A 183 23.56 12.48 -0.56
CA LEU A 183 23.03 11.13 -0.70
C LEU A 183 23.62 10.18 0.35
N ARG A 184 24.90 10.37 0.68
CA ARG A 184 25.59 9.50 1.65
C ARG A 184 25.16 9.83 3.08
N ARG A 185 25.05 8.80 3.87
CA ARG A 185 24.85 8.96 5.32
C ARG A 185 26.17 9.40 5.94
N ALA A 186 26.19 10.56 6.64
CA ALA A 186 27.33 10.91 7.45
C ALA A 186 27.59 9.81 8.48
N SER A 187 28.80 9.32 8.51
CA SER A 187 29.28 8.27 9.43
C SER A 187 29.31 8.77 10.86
#